data_16c95560d41e0523c4e1f8d3c8b4e0a8
#
_entry.id   16c95560d41e0523c4e1f8d3c8b4e0a8
#
_cell.length_a   1.000
_cell.length_b   1.000
_cell.length_c   1.000
_cell.angle_alpha   90.00
_cell.angle_beta   90.00
_cell.angle_gamma   90.00
#
_symmetry.space_group_name_H-M   'P 1'
#
loop_
_entity.id
_entity.type
_entity.pdbx_description
1 polymer ?
#
loop_
_entity_poly.entity_id
_entity_poly.type
_entity_poly.pdbx_seq_one_letter_code
_entity_poly.pdbx_strand_id
1 'polypeptide(L)'
;MRLREDAFVPETPEYLDEEPVEENAPKVVRRKTFPVRPMSVEDAAIQMELLGHSFFAFVNIETERTNILYLRKDGDLGLLEPEA
;
A
#
# COMPACT_ATOMS: atom_id res chain seq x y z
N MET A 1 -8.87 -13.98 -6.69
CA MET A 1 -8.34 -13.02 -7.33
C MET A 1 -7.04 -12.69 -6.80
N ARG A 2 -6.25 -12.09 -7.51
CA ARG A 2 -5.04 -11.86 -7.13
C ARG A 2 -4.80 -10.47 -6.95
N LEU A 3 -3.86 -10.10 -6.28
CA LEU A 3 -3.50 -8.78 -6.11
C LEU A 3 -3.04 -8.26 -7.40
N ARG A 4 -3.42 -7.10 -7.77
CA ARG A 4 -2.93 -6.46 -8.91
C ARG A 4 -1.63 -5.92 -8.53
N GLU A 5 -0.73 -5.83 -9.43
CA GLU A 5 0.57 -5.44 -9.09
C GLU A 5 0.66 -4.07 -8.53
N ASP A 6 -0.24 -3.20 -8.83
CA ASP A 6 -0.16 -1.88 -8.28
C ASP A 6 -1.24 -1.67 -7.25
N ALA A 7 -1.85 -2.72 -6.72
CA ALA A 7 -2.90 -2.57 -5.77
C ALA A 7 -2.48 -3.14 -4.45
N PHE A 8 -2.73 -2.45 -3.40
CA PHE A 8 -2.39 -2.91 -2.09
C PHE A 8 -3.69 -3.08 -1.36
N VAL A 9 -3.96 -4.25 -0.82
CA VAL A 9 -5.20 -4.52 -0.18
C VAL A 9 -4.95 -4.87 1.25
N PRO A 10 -4.64 -3.93 2.06
CA PRO A 10 -4.18 -4.19 3.42
C PRO A 10 -5.24 -4.71 4.35
N GLU A 11 -6.45 -4.41 4.08
CA GLU A 11 -7.43 -4.84 4.98
C GLU A 11 -8.20 -5.99 4.56
N THR A 12 -7.80 -6.71 3.60
CA THR A 12 -8.55 -7.84 3.23
C THR A 12 -7.79 -8.98 3.19
N PRO A 13 -7.22 -9.39 4.12
CA PRO A 13 -6.45 -10.56 4.12
C PRO A 13 -7.26 -11.78 4.25
N GLU A 14 -8.51 -11.77 3.93
CA GLU A 14 -9.20 -12.93 3.98
C GLU A 14 -8.55 -13.97 3.21
N TYR A 15 -7.93 -13.68 2.09
CA TYR A 15 -7.31 -14.71 1.34
C TYR A 15 -6.04 -15.13 2.01
N LEU A 16 -5.54 -14.39 2.94
CA LEU A 16 -4.36 -14.80 3.64
C LEU A 16 -4.73 -15.70 4.78
N ASP A 17 -5.94 -15.62 5.26
CA ASP A 17 -6.34 -16.47 6.30
C ASP A 17 -6.72 -17.83 5.82
N GLU A 18 -6.90 -18.00 4.56
CA GLU A 18 -7.25 -19.25 4.08
C GLU A 18 -6.08 -20.09 3.88
N GLU A 19 -6.18 -21.33 3.94
CA GLU A 19 -5.14 -22.17 3.76
C GLU A 19 -4.68 -22.18 2.41
N PRO A 20 -3.61 -21.77 2.05
CA PRO A 20 -3.14 -21.75 0.71
C PRO A 20 -2.87 -23.13 0.24
N VAL A 21 -3.21 -23.35 -0.95
CA VAL A 21 -2.91 -24.57 -1.57
C VAL A 21 -1.72 -24.31 -2.35
N GLU A 22 -0.70 -25.07 -2.28
CA GLU A 22 0.47 -24.82 -2.91
C GLU A 22 0.37 -24.46 -4.33
N GLU A 23 -0.32 -25.15 -5.14
CA GLU A 23 -0.34 -24.84 -6.51
C GLU A 23 -1.12 -23.58 -6.75
N ASN A 24 -1.90 -23.12 -5.81
CA ASN A 24 -2.64 -21.89 -6.01
C ASN A 24 -2.13 -20.78 -5.16
N ALA A 25 -1.04 -20.94 -4.51
CA ALA A 25 -0.54 -19.91 -3.63
C ALA A 25 -0.08 -18.72 -4.44
N PRO A 26 -0.29 -17.51 -3.96
CA PRO A 26 0.14 -16.34 -4.68
C PRO A 26 1.63 -16.31 -4.77
N LYS A 27 2.14 -15.79 -5.86
CA LYS A 27 3.56 -15.70 -6.06
C LYS A 27 3.93 -14.29 -6.42
N VAL A 28 5.15 -13.92 -6.13
CA VAL A 28 5.64 -12.61 -6.51
C VAL A 28 6.08 -12.74 -7.94
N VAL A 29 5.25 -12.24 -8.84
CA VAL A 29 5.53 -12.34 -10.25
C VAL A 29 6.05 -11.07 -10.85
N ARG A 30 6.14 -9.99 -10.09
CA ARG A 30 6.63 -8.74 -10.62
C ARG A 30 7.23 -7.90 -9.53
N ARG A 31 8.29 -7.18 -9.81
CA ARG A 31 8.90 -6.29 -8.88
C ARG A 31 9.03 -4.95 -9.51
N LYS A 32 8.84 -3.90 -8.75
CA LYS A 32 9.01 -2.56 -9.21
C LYS A 32 9.76 -1.79 -8.17
N THR A 33 10.56 -0.83 -8.60
CA THR A 33 11.20 0.04 -7.64
C THR A 33 10.65 1.43 -7.85
N PHE A 34 10.52 2.17 -6.80
CA PHE A 34 9.99 3.50 -6.88
C PHE A 34 10.60 4.34 -5.80
N PRO A 35 10.67 5.65 -5.98
CA PRO A 35 11.30 6.49 -4.96
C PRO A 35 10.36 6.71 -3.80
N VAL A 36 10.92 6.75 -2.59
CA VAL A 36 10.16 7.02 -1.40
C VAL A 36 10.73 8.33 -0.88
N ARG A 37 9.96 9.39 -0.93
CA ARG A 37 10.44 10.71 -0.60
C ARG A 37 9.81 11.25 0.66
N PRO A 38 10.49 12.17 1.33
CA PRO A 38 9.94 12.75 2.54
C PRO A 38 8.84 13.74 2.20
N MET A 39 7.75 13.69 2.92
CA MET A 39 6.68 14.66 2.74
C MET A 39 5.68 14.48 3.87
N SER A 40 4.76 15.40 3.97
CA SER A 40 3.72 15.29 4.98
C SER A 40 2.66 14.33 4.49
N VAL A 41 1.79 13.90 5.38
CA VAL A 41 0.69 13.02 5.01
C VAL A 41 -0.22 13.73 4.02
N GLU A 42 -0.47 15.01 4.22
CA GLU A 42 -1.31 15.76 3.32
C GLU A 42 -0.72 15.82 1.92
N ASP A 43 0.57 16.05 1.83
CA ASP A 43 1.20 16.13 0.53
C ASP A 43 1.20 14.74 -0.12
N ALA A 44 1.38 13.72 0.68
CA ALA A 44 1.37 12.37 0.14
C ALA A 44 -0.01 12.03 -0.42
N ALA A 45 -1.06 12.48 0.25
CA ALA A 45 -2.41 12.24 -0.24
C ALA A 45 -2.63 12.94 -1.58
N ILE A 46 -2.12 14.16 -1.71
CA ILE A 46 -2.26 14.88 -2.95
C ILE A 46 -1.49 14.18 -4.05
N GLN A 47 -0.28 13.74 -3.76
CA GLN A 47 0.51 13.05 -4.74
C GLN A 47 -0.17 11.76 -5.19
N MET A 48 -0.72 11.02 -4.26
CA MET A 48 -1.38 9.78 -4.57
C MET A 48 -2.55 10.04 -5.51
N GLU A 49 -3.33 11.07 -5.23
CA GLU A 49 -4.44 11.39 -6.04
C GLU A 49 -4.01 11.86 -7.42
N LEU A 50 -3.01 12.69 -7.51
CA LEU A 50 -2.53 13.18 -8.78
C LEU A 50 -1.99 12.05 -9.65
N LEU A 51 -1.37 11.07 -9.04
CA LEU A 51 -0.81 9.97 -9.79
C LEU A 51 -1.84 8.87 -10.07
N GLY A 52 -3.00 8.97 -9.47
CA GLY A 52 -4.02 7.97 -9.71
C GLY A 52 -3.72 6.62 -9.14
N HIS A 53 -2.94 6.58 -8.06
CA HIS A 53 -2.57 5.32 -7.46
C HIS A 53 -3.55 4.95 -6.36
N SER A 54 -3.62 3.67 -6.04
CA SER A 54 -4.46 3.24 -4.96
C SER A 54 -3.65 3.10 -3.68
N PHE A 55 -2.34 3.26 -3.76
CA PHE A 55 -1.51 3.31 -2.56
C PHE A 55 -0.29 4.16 -2.88
N PHE A 56 0.36 4.65 -1.86
CA PHE A 56 1.51 5.53 -2.04
C PHE A 56 2.41 5.44 -0.82
N ALA A 57 3.66 5.10 -1.03
CA ALA A 57 4.62 5.00 0.06
C ALA A 57 5.46 6.26 0.11
N PHE A 58 5.73 6.76 1.29
CA PHE A 58 6.48 7.98 1.45
C PHE A 58 7.16 7.99 2.82
N VAL A 59 8.06 8.90 3.03
CA VAL A 59 8.68 9.05 4.34
C VAL A 59 7.94 10.17 5.03
N ASN A 60 7.28 9.85 6.14
CA ASN A 60 6.49 10.83 6.87
C ASN A 60 7.46 11.74 7.61
N ILE A 61 7.44 13.04 7.30
CA ILE A 61 8.39 13.94 7.90
C ILE A 61 8.20 14.10 9.38
N GLU A 62 7.04 13.76 9.90
CA GLU A 62 6.84 13.89 11.34
C GLU A 62 7.42 12.73 12.10
N THR A 63 7.50 11.56 11.54
CA THR A 63 8.02 10.41 12.23
C THR A 63 9.34 9.95 11.65
N GLU A 64 9.67 10.46 10.46
CA GLU A 64 10.87 10.07 9.76
C GLU A 64 10.87 8.59 9.43
N ARG A 65 9.70 8.00 9.28
CA ARG A 65 9.59 6.61 8.92
C ARG A 65 8.75 6.47 7.68
N THR A 66 8.93 5.37 6.98
CA THR A 66 8.16 5.12 5.78
C THR A 66 6.73 4.76 6.16
N ASN A 67 5.80 5.45 5.57
CA ASN A 67 4.39 5.18 5.78
C ASN A 67 3.76 4.89 4.44
N ILE A 68 2.60 4.28 4.46
CA ILE A 68 1.89 3.96 3.23
C ILE A 68 0.46 4.45 3.35
N LEU A 69 0.05 5.24 2.37
CA LEU A 69 -1.34 5.64 2.27
C LEU A 69 -2.02 4.67 1.32
N TYR A 70 -3.25 4.33 1.58
CA TYR A 70 -3.98 3.45 0.69
C TYR A 70 -5.43 3.91 0.61
N LEU A 71 -6.07 3.59 -0.50
CA LEU A 71 -7.44 3.98 -0.72
C LEU A 71 -8.34 2.91 -0.18
N ARG A 72 -9.23 3.29 0.72
CA ARG A 72 -10.15 2.36 1.32
C ARG A 72 -11.35 2.17 0.42
N LYS A 73 -12.13 1.14 0.70
CA LYS A 73 -13.25 0.86 -0.14
C LYS A 73 -14.31 1.92 -0.04
N ASP A 74 -14.37 2.64 1.07
CA ASP A 74 -15.38 3.67 1.23
C ASP A 74 -14.95 5.01 0.63
N GLY A 75 -13.81 5.04 -0.02
CA GLY A 75 -13.36 6.27 -0.63
C GLY A 75 -12.44 7.11 0.21
N ASP A 76 -12.28 6.77 1.47
CA ASP A 76 -11.38 7.51 2.32
C ASP A 76 -10.01 6.87 2.26
N LEU A 77 -9.04 7.47 2.90
CA LEU A 77 -7.68 6.96 2.88
C LEU A 77 -7.32 6.37 4.22
N GLY A 78 -6.48 5.39 4.18
CA GLY A 78 -5.93 4.81 5.40
C GLY A 78 -4.44 5.03 5.42
N LEU A 79 -3.85 5.01 6.59
CA LEU A 79 -2.42 5.21 6.74
C LEU A 79 -1.83 4.05 7.49
N LEU A 80 -0.80 3.44 6.91
CA LEU A 80 -0.10 2.35 7.56
C LEU A 80 1.21 2.90 8.07
N GLU A 81 1.46 2.70 9.34
CA GLU A 81 2.68 3.15 9.95
C GLU A 81 3.41 1.97 10.54
N PRO A 82 4.71 1.90 10.44
CA PRO A 82 5.43 0.77 10.99
C PRO A 82 5.50 0.88 12.50
N GLU A 83 5.58 -0.25 13.16
CA GLU A 83 5.76 -0.25 14.59
C GLU A 83 7.21 0.04 14.82
N ALA A 84 7.52 0.72 15.87
CA ALA A 84 8.88 1.16 16.12
C ALA A 84 9.84 0.05 16.46
#